data_e47f8aee2768cb21cb9dd11ce9e16c53
#
_entry.id   e47f8aee2768cb21cb9dd11ce9e16c53
#
_cell.length_a   1.000
_cell.length_b   1.000
_cell.length_c   1.000
_cell.angle_alpha   90.00
_cell.angle_beta   90.00
_cell.angle_gamma   90.00
#
_symmetry.space_group_name_H-M   'P 1'
#
loop_
_entity.id
_entity.type
_entity.pdbx_description
1 polymer ?
#
loop_
_entity_poly.entity_id
_entity_poly.type
_entity_poly.pdbx_seq_one_letter_code
_entity_poly.pdbx_strand_id
1 'polypeptide(L)'
;MARYFWSTVYIKDERQGGKKIRISFKGALYPEQQEAADQLLKYDQGVLSAATAFGKTAVGSWLVAERKVNTLVLVHNTEIMKNWVEDFEKFLCIDEPLPEYRTPTGRLKKRKSVIGRKTSAHDSMNGILDVAMISSLGREDKINEIVKQYGMVIMDECHHAAAQIAQEVLNEVNAKYVYGLTATPKRDDGQEQKIFMQLGSIRYKYTAKDRV
;
A
#
# COMPACT_ATOMS: atom_id res chain seq x y z
N MET A 1 46.57 12.68 -22.28
CA MET A 1 46.24 11.46 -21.47
C MET A 1 45.12 11.82 -20.52
N ALA A 2 43.91 11.34 -20.77
CA ALA A 2 42.76 11.54 -19.86
C ALA A 2 42.85 10.47 -18.75
N ARG A 3 42.99 10.90 -17.51
CA ARG A 3 42.92 10.00 -16.35
C ARG A 3 41.43 9.77 -16.03
N TYR A 4 40.92 8.57 -16.31
CA TYR A 4 39.64 8.13 -15.84
C TYR A 4 39.71 7.84 -14.35
N PHE A 5 39.08 8.67 -13.54
CA PHE A 5 38.84 8.39 -12.13
C PHE A 5 37.68 7.41 -12.01
N TRP A 6 37.92 6.17 -11.64
CA TRP A 6 36.90 5.22 -11.24
C TRP A 6 36.50 5.53 -9.80
N SER A 7 35.33 6.06 -9.59
CA SER A 7 34.74 6.18 -8.26
C SER A 7 33.82 5.00 -8.01
N THR A 8 34.08 4.27 -6.91
CA THR A 8 33.18 3.21 -6.45
C THR A 8 32.04 3.88 -5.70
N VAL A 9 30.82 3.74 -6.22
CA VAL A 9 29.61 4.22 -5.53
C VAL A 9 29.08 3.09 -4.69
N TYR A 10 28.98 3.31 -3.38
CA TYR A 10 28.30 2.40 -2.47
C TYR A 10 26.86 2.87 -2.31
N ILE A 11 25.90 2.02 -2.69
CA ILE A 11 24.48 2.26 -2.47
C ILE A 11 24.09 1.51 -1.20
N LYS A 12 23.63 2.26 -0.18
CA LYS A 12 23.05 1.70 1.04
C LYS A 12 21.53 1.73 0.90
N ASP A 13 20.90 0.57 0.96
CA ASP A 13 19.44 0.46 1.02
C ASP A 13 18.97 0.69 2.46
N GLU A 14 18.33 1.82 2.72
CA GLU A 14 17.81 2.19 4.03
C GLU A 14 16.29 1.94 4.17
N ARG A 15 15.65 1.32 3.15
CA ARG A 15 14.22 1.02 3.19
C ARG A 15 13.89 0.01 4.28
N GLN A 16 12.74 0.24 4.91
CA GLN A 16 12.24 -0.61 6.00
C GLN A 16 11.63 -1.91 5.48
N GLY A 17 12.18 -3.05 5.88
CA GLY A 17 11.60 -4.37 5.60
C GLY A 17 10.31 -4.64 6.38
N GLY A 18 10.01 -3.80 7.36
CA GLY A 18 8.83 -3.88 8.20
C GLY A 18 8.85 -5.03 9.22
N LYS A 19 7.77 -5.09 10.00
CA LYS A 19 7.53 -6.15 10.96
C LYS A 19 6.89 -7.35 10.25
N LYS A 20 7.42 -8.55 10.47
CA LYS A 20 6.76 -9.79 9.99
C LYS A 20 5.43 -10.00 10.70
N ILE A 21 4.41 -10.38 9.92
CA ILE A 21 3.09 -10.72 10.42
C ILE A 21 2.67 -12.13 9.97
N ARG A 22 1.90 -12.82 10.82
CA ARG A 22 1.35 -14.13 10.51
C ARG A 22 0.04 -13.96 9.77
N ILE A 23 0.10 -14.12 8.46
CA ILE A 23 -1.03 -13.89 7.56
C ILE A 23 -0.97 -14.86 6.39
N SER A 24 -2.14 -15.28 5.90
CA SER A 24 -2.27 -16.10 4.71
C SER A 24 -3.52 -15.71 3.92
N PHE A 25 -3.51 -16.02 2.62
CA PHE A 25 -4.63 -15.77 1.73
C PHE A 25 -5.64 -16.92 1.80
N LYS A 26 -6.94 -16.60 1.80
CA LYS A 26 -8.04 -17.56 1.73
C LYS A 26 -8.57 -17.65 0.30
N GLY A 27 -8.65 -18.85 -0.25
CA GLY A 27 -9.16 -19.06 -1.61
C GLY A 27 -8.08 -19.01 -2.67
N ALA A 28 -8.46 -18.65 -3.89
CA ALA A 28 -7.58 -18.54 -5.05
C ALA A 28 -7.90 -17.28 -5.85
N LEU A 29 -6.91 -16.70 -6.49
CA LEU A 29 -7.08 -15.67 -7.49
C LEU A 29 -7.55 -16.28 -8.81
N TYR A 30 -8.25 -15.51 -9.63
CA TYR A 30 -8.47 -15.86 -11.02
C TYR A 30 -7.14 -15.87 -11.80
N PRO A 31 -7.02 -16.61 -12.92
CA PRO A 31 -5.75 -16.74 -13.64
C PRO A 31 -5.08 -15.39 -13.95
N GLU A 32 -5.84 -14.41 -14.43
CA GLU A 32 -5.32 -13.07 -14.79
C GLU A 32 -4.88 -12.27 -13.55
N GLN A 33 -5.57 -12.47 -12.44
CA GLN A 33 -5.20 -11.86 -11.15
C GLN A 33 -3.92 -12.49 -10.59
N GLN A 34 -3.78 -13.81 -10.74
CA GLN A 34 -2.57 -14.52 -10.33
C GLN A 34 -1.37 -14.07 -11.16
N GLU A 35 -1.53 -13.96 -12.47
CA GLU A 35 -0.48 -13.43 -13.35
C GLU A 35 -0.07 -12.01 -12.93
N ALA A 36 -1.04 -11.14 -12.66
CA ALA A 36 -0.77 -9.78 -12.19
C ALA A 36 0.00 -9.77 -10.86
N ALA A 37 -0.41 -10.62 -9.90
CA ALA A 37 0.25 -10.76 -8.61
C ALA A 37 1.69 -11.26 -8.77
N ASP A 38 1.91 -12.28 -9.59
CA ASP A 38 3.23 -12.87 -9.86
C ASP A 38 4.17 -11.87 -10.52
N GLN A 39 3.67 -11.02 -11.42
CA GLN A 39 4.47 -9.95 -12.02
C GLN A 39 4.87 -8.88 -10.99
N LEU A 40 3.95 -8.48 -10.12
CA LEU A 40 4.25 -7.50 -9.07
C LEU A 40 5.24 -8.05 -8.02
N LEU A 41 5.12 -9.32 -7.67
CA LEU A 41 6.01 -9.97 -6.69
C LEU A 41 7.48 -10.03 -7.12
N LYS A 42 7.78 -9.94 -8.41
CA LYS A 42 9.17 -9.89 -8.93
C LYS A 42 9.91 -8.61 -8.54
N TYR A 43 9.18 -7.59 -8.11
CA TYR A 43 9.73 -6.25 -7.83
C TYR A 43 9.31 -5.77 -6.44
N ASP A 44 10.15 -4.95 -5.84
CA ASP A 44 9.82 -4.27 -4.57
C ASP A 44 8.81 -3.14 -4.79
N GLN A 45 8.76 -2.58 -6.01
CA GLN A 45 7.89 -1.45 -6.36
C GLN A 45 7.25 -1.65 -7.74
N GLY A 46 6.03 -1.17 -7.88
CA GLY A 46 5.36 -1.22 -9.17
C GLY A 46 3.88 -0.91 -9.13
N VAL A 47 3.32 -0.67 -10.32
CA VAL A 47 1.92 -0.31 -10.49
C VAL A 47 1.17 -1.43 -11.23
N LEU A 48 0.01 -1.81 -10.69
CA LEU A 48 -1.02 -2.59 -11.37
C LEU A 48 -2.00 -1.63 -12.04
N SER A 49 -2.04 -1.65 -13.37
CA SER A 49 -3.04 -0.94 -14.15
C SER A 49 -4.08 -1.94 -14.66
N ALA A 50 -5.26 -1.95 -14.05
CA ALA A 50 -6.31 -2.90 -14.43
C ALA A 50 -7.69 -2.24 -14.38
N ALA A 51 -8.52 -2.57 -15.37
CA ALA A 51 -9.88 -2.05 -15.51
C ALA A 51 -10.71 -2.21 -14.23
N THR A 52 -11.75 -1.41 -14.08
CA THR A 52 -12.74 -1.56 -13.01
C THR A 52 -13.30 -2.99 -13.01
N ALA A 53 -13.58 -3.54 -11.85
CA ALA A 53 -14.03 -4.91 -11.64
C ALA A 53 -13.02 -6.02 -11.99
N PHE A 54 -11.73 -5.70 -12.18
CA PHE A 54 -10.65 -6.69 -12.25
C PHE A 54 -10.42 -7.41 -10.92
N GLY A 55 -10.79 -6.77 -9.80
CA GLY A 55 -10.49 -7.28 -8.46
C GLY A 55 -9.11 -6.89 -7.96
N LYS A 56 -8.70 -5.64 -8.20
CA LYS A 56 -7.40 -5.09 -7.75
C LYS A 56 -7.16 -5.27 -6.25
N THR A 57 -8.21 -5.14 -5.42
CA THR A 57 -8.14 -5.33 -3.95
C THR A 57 -7.84 -6.79 -3.59
N ALA A 58 -8.34 -7.78 -4.34
CA ALA A 58 -7.99 -9.19 -4.14
C ALA A 58 -6.50 -9.43 -4.45
N VAL A 59 -5.98 -8.84 -5.54
CA VAL A 59 -4.53 -8.89 -5.86
C VAL A 59 -3.72 -8.21 -4.77
N GLY A 60 -4.14 -7.02 -4.30
CA GLY A 60 -3.50 -6.33 -3.18
C GLY A 60 -3.48 -7.17 -1.91
N SER A 61 -4.59 -7.82 -1.58
CA SER A 61 -4.69 -8.74 -0.43
C SER A 61 -3.76 -9.96 -0.58
N TRP A 62 -3.64 -10.50 -1.79
CA TRP A 62 -2.66 -11.55 -2.09
C TRP A 62 -1.23 -11.09 -1.85
N LEU A 63 -0.85 -9.89 -2.34
CA LEU A 63 0.49 -9.33 -2.10
C LEU A 63 0.80 -9.18 -0.60
N VAL A 64 -0.20 -8.76 0.21
CA VAL A 64 -0.06 -8.70 1.67
C VAL A 64 0.25 -10.07 2.25
N ALA A 65 -0.48 -11.10 1.82
CA ALA A 65 -0.30 -12.46 2.30
C ALA A 65 1.04 -13.09 1.89
N GLU A 66 1.58 -12.72 0.71
CA GLU A 66 2.86 -13.24 0.22
C GLU A 66 4.06 -12.51 0.84
N ARG A 67 4.00 -11.18 0.97
CA ARG A 67 5.08 -10.40 1.60
C ARG A 67 5.18 -10.63 3.10
N LYS A 68 4.06 -10.90 3.77
CA LYS A 68 3.98 -11.21 5.22
C LYS A 68 4.64 -10.15 6.09
N VAL A 69 4.49 -8.89 5.72
CA VAL A 69 4.99 -7.76 6.49
C VAL A 69 3.85 -6.79 6.81
N ASN A 70 4.01 -6.06 7.87
CA ASN A 70 3.03 -5.06 8.26
C ASN A 70 2.77 -4.07 7.11
N THR A 71 1.49 -3.80 6.85
CA THR A 71 1.06 -3.13 5.63
C THR A 71 0.15 -1.94 5.93
N LEU A 72 0.35 -0.86 5.19
CA LEU A 72 -0.51 0.32 5.14
C LEU A 72 -1.15 0.42 3.75
N VAL A 73 -2.47 0.51 3.71
CA VAL A 73 -3.22 0.83 2.48
C VAL A 73 -3.65 2.29 2.53
N LEU A 74 -3.30 3.03 1.49
CA LEU A 74 -3.63 4.44 1.32
C LEU A 74 -4.83 4.56 0.37
N VAL A 75 -5.88 5.24 0.83
CA VAL A 75 -7.12 5.43 0.07
C VAL A 75 -7.57 6.89 0.08
N HIS A 76 -8.41 7.27 -0.88
CA HIS A 76 -8.90 8.64 -1.03
C HIS A 76 -10.23 8.91 -0.34
N ASN A 77 -11.06 7.89 -0.14
CA ASN A 77 -12.38 8.06 0.46
C ASN A 77 -12.76 6.88 1.36
N THR A 78 -13.82 7.08 2.13
CA THR A 78 -14.30 6.12 3.13
C THR A 78 -14.97 4.90 2.52
N GLU A 79 -15.53 4.99 1.33
CA GLU A 79 -16.15 3.87 0.62
C GLU A 79 -15.08 2.86 0.18
N ILE A 80 -14.00 3.34 -0.45
CA ILE A 80 -12.85 2.51 -0.80
C ILE A 80 -12.23 1.89 0.46
N MET A 81 -12.10 2.66 1.55
CA MET A 81 -11.63 2.13 2.83
C MET A 81 -12.50 0.97 3.32
N LYS A 82 -13.83 1.11 3.25
CA LYS A 82 -14.76 0.06 3.66
C LYS A 82 -14.57 -1.20 2.82
N ASN A 83 -14.49 -1.05 1.50
CA ASN A 83 -14.26 -2.16 0.57
C ASN A 83 -12.94 -2.91 0.88
N TRP A 84 -11.85 -2.18 1.16
CA TRP A 84 -10.57 -2.79 1.55
C TRP A 84 -10.67 -3.60 2.84
N VAL A 85 -11.39 -3.07 3.83
CA VAL A 85 -11.57 -3.78 5.11
C VAL A 85 -12.40 -5.05 4.92
N GLU A 86 -13.51 -4.97 4.16
CA GLU A 86 -14.36 -6.12 3.84
C GLU A 86 -13.59 -7.19 3.04
N ASP A 87 -12.78 -6.77 2.06
CA ASP A 87 -11.94 -7.68 1.28
C ASP A 87 -10.83 -8.31 2.13
N PHE A 88 -10.22 -7.59 3.05
CA PHE A 88 -9.26 -8.17 3.98
C PHE A 88 -9.91 -9.21 4.89
N GLU A 89 -11.10 -8.94 5.44
CA GLU A 89 -11.85 -9.90 6.25
C GLU A 89 -12.24 -11.15 5.45
N LYS A 90 -12.55 -10.98 4.17
CA LYS A 90 -12.93 -12.05 3.24
C LYS A 90 -11.72 -12.89 2.80
N PHE A 91 -10.63 -12.25 2.39
CA PHE A 91 -9.52 -12.91 1.72
C PHE A 91 -8.34 -13.25 2.62
N LEU A 92 -8.25 -12.71 3.83
CA LEU A 92 -7.10 -12.93 4.70
C LEU A 92 -7.46 -13.72 5.96
N CYS A 93 -6.57 -14.62 6.33
CA CYS A 93 -6.50 -15.22 7.65
C CYS A 93 -5.32 -14.59 8.38
N ILE A 94 -5.60 -13.81 9.44
CA ILE A 94 -4.59 -13.08 10.20
C ILE A 94 -4.47 -13.71 11.58
N ASP A 95 -3.31 -14.31 11.86
CA ASP A 95 -2.99 -14.94 13.14
C ASP A 95 -2.11 -14.05 14.01
N GLU A 96 -2.58 -12.83 14.24
CA GLU A 96 -1.92 -11.85 15.12
C GLU A 96 -2.79 -11.57 16.35
N PRO A 97 -2.18 -11.31 17.51
CA PRO A 97 -2.93 -10.96 18.71
C PRO A 97 -3.68 -9.64 18.49
N LEU A 98 -4.89 -9.57 19.06
CA LEU A 98 -5.67 -8.33 19.01
C LEU A 98 -4.89 -7.19 19.68
N PRO A 99 -4.71 -6.05 19.00
CA PRO A 99 -3.95 -4.93 19.52
C PRO A 99 -4.58 -4.36 20.79
N GLU A 100 -3.76 -3.98 21.74
CA GLU A 100 -4.18 -3.30 22.96
C GLU A 100 -4.03 -1.79 22.85
N TYR A 101 -4.92 -1.07 23.49
CA TYR A 101 -4.86 0.39 23.56
C TYR A 101 -5.30 0.90 24.95
N ARG A 102 -4.78 2.07 25.34
CA ARG A 102 -5.21 2.74 26.56
C ARG A 102 -6.33 3.73 26.25
N THR A 103 -7.40 3.65 27.01
CA THR A 103 -8.47 4.66 26.97
C THR A 103 -7.99 5.98 27.54
N PRO A 104 -8.66 7.12 27.29
CA PRO A 104 -8.34 8.41 27.92
C PRO A 104 -8.30 8.34 29.47
N THR A 105 -9.04 7.41 30.08
CA THR A 105 -9.04 7.14 31.51
C THR A 105 -7.91 6.20 31.96
N GLY A 106 -6.95 5.85 31.08
CA GLY A 106 -5.80 5.00 31.39
C GLY A 106 -6.09 3.48 31.38
N ARG A 107 -7.34 3.04 31.23
CA ARG A 107 -7.71 1.63 31.24
C ARG A 107 -7.23 0.94 29.97
N LEU A 108 -6.57 -0.23 30.11
CA LEU A 108 -6.17 -1.08 29.00
C LEU A 108 -7.38 -1.81 28.41
N LYS A 109 -7.53 -1.75 27.10
CA LYS A 109 -8.56 -2.49 26.34
C LYS A 109 -7.96 -3.13 25.09
N LYS A 110 -8.56 -4.24 24.63
CA LYS A 110 -8.23 -4.86 23.35
C LYS A 110 -9.10 -4.31 22.24
N ARG A 111 -8.52 -4.14 21.06
CA ARG A 111 -9.26 -3.85 19.84
C ARG A 111 -10.11 -5.05 19.42
N LYS A 112 -11.14 -4.81 18.61
CA LYS A 112 -12.02 -5.88 18.09
C LYS A 112 -11.47 -6.50 16.80
N SER A 113 -10.51 -5.87 16.15
CA SER A 113 -9.89 -6.30 14.90
C SER A 113 -8.41 -5.94 14.88
N VAL A 114 -7.62 -6.71 14.17
CA VAL A 114 -6.23 -6.40 13.80
C VAL A 114 -6.15 -5.45 12.61
N ILE A 115 -7.26 -5.22 11.91
CA ILE A 115 -7.34 -4.26 10.82
C ILE A 115 -7.66 -2.89 11.40
N GLY A 116 -6.68 -2.00 11.35
CA GLY A 116 -6.84 -0.62 11.81
C GLY A 116 -7.37 0.29 10.71
N ARG A 117 -7.96 1.41 11.11
CA ARG A 117 -8.54 2.41 10.20
C ARG A 117 -8.17 3.81 10.66
N LYS A 118 -7.90 4.70 9.70
CA LYS A 118 -7.68 6.12 9.99
C LYS A 118 -8.48 7.01 9.06
N THR A 119 -9.32 7.82 9.66
CA THR A 119 -10.04 8.93 9.02
C THR A 119 -9.82 10.20 9.83
N SER A 120 -10.36 11.33 9.43
CA SER A 120 -10.32 12.57 10.22
C SER A 120 -10.99 12.43 11.60
N ALA A 121 -12.01 11.58 11.71
CA ALA A 121 -12.80 11.40 12.94
C ALA A 121 -12.45 10.14 13.74
N HIS A 122 -11.71 9.20 13.16
CA HIS A 122 -11.42 7.90 13.77
C HIS A 122 -9.98 7.48 13.54
N ASP A 123 -9.31 7.04 14.60
CA ASP A 123 -7.98 6.48 14.55
C ASP A 123 -7.90 5.18 15.34
N SER A 124 -7.71 4.08 14.62
CA SER A 124 -7.50 2.77 15.22
C SER A 124 -6.26 2.08 14.66
N MET A 125 -5.37 2.83 14.02
CA MET A 125 -4.11 2.29 13.49
C MET A 125 -3.34 1.55 14.59
N ASN A 126 -2.67 0.47 14.20
CA ASN A 126 -1.98 -0.41 15.13
C ASN A 126 -0.63 -0.92 14.61
N GLY A 127 -0.27 -0.58 13.38
CA GLY A 127 1.00 -0.95 12.77
C GLY A 127 1.08 -2.40 12.30
N ILE A 128 -0.05 -3.13 12.16
CA ILE A 128 -0.11 -4.50 11.64
C ILE A 128 -0.66 -4.47 10.21
N LEU A 129 -1.94 -4.19 10.07
CA LEU A 129 -2.64 -4.07 8.79
C LEU A 129 -3.62 -2.91 8.90
N ASP A 130 -3.28 -1.79 8.29
CA ASP A 130 -4.02 -0.55 8.46
C ASP A 130 -4.47 0.02 7.11
N VAL A 131 -5.67 0.60 7.09
CA VAL A 131 -6.22 1.35 5.95
C VAL A 131 -6.43 2.79 6.36
N ALA A 132 -5.79 3.72 5.68
CA ALA A 132 -5.82 5.13 6.04
C ALA A 132 -6.28 6.01 4.88
N MET A 133 -7.14 6.98 5.17
CA MET A 133 -7.40 8.06 4.24
C MET A 133 -6.16 8.96 4.16
N ILE A 134 -5.67 9.21 2.94
CA ILE A 134 -4.47 10.03 2.70
C ILE A 134 -4.62 11.40 3.37
N SER A 135 -5.77 12.05 3.22
CA SER A 135 -6.08 13.35 3.83
C SER A 135 -6.04 13.36 5.36
N SER A 136 -6.10 12.21 6.00
CA SER A 136 -6.04 12.09 7.46
C SER A 136 -4.65 11.84 8.03
N LEU A 137 -3.66 11.62 7.16
CA LEU A 137 -2.26 11.37 7.54
C LEU A 137 -1.44 12.66 7.60
N GLY A 138 -1.82 13.69 6.83
CA GLY A 138 -1.19 15.01 6.88
C GLY A 138 -2.00 15.96 7.76
N ARG A 139 -1.33 16.70 8.64
CA ARG A 139 -1.94 17.74 9.48
C ARG A 139 -0.88 18.80 9.80
N GLU A 140 -1.22 20.08 9.58
CA GLU A 140 -0.36 21.21 9.95
C GLU A 140 1.09 21.06 9.45
N ASP A 141 1.25 20.74 8.15
CA ASP A 141 2.54 20.51 7.47
C ASP A 141 3.38 19.35 8.06
N LYS A 142 2.75 18.44 8.81
CA LYS A 142 3.39 17.25 9.33
C LYS A 142 2.67 16.00 8.87
N ILE A 143 3.43 15.01 8.40
CA ILE A 143 2.92 13.68 8.11
C ILE A 143 3.01 12.84 9.38
N ASN A 144 2.00 11.99 9.60
CA ASN A 144 1.99 11.09 10.74
C ASN A 144 3.17 10.10 10.66
N GLU A 145 4.06 10.16 11.64
CA GLU A 145 5.27 9.32 11.72
C GLU A 145 5.02 7.82 11.61
N ILE A 146 3.79 7.37 11.86
CA ILE A 146 3.42 5.96 11.76
C ILE A 146 3.64 5.41 10.35
N VAL A 147 3.58 6.25 9.30
CA VAL A 147 3.77 5.81 7.90
C VAL A 147 5.16 5.24 7.64
N LYS A 148 6.16 5.61 8.44
CA LYS A 148 7.55 5.15 8.34
C LYS A 148 7.75 3.72 8.85
N GLN A 149 6.78 3.14 9.58
CA GLN A 149 6.94 1.87 10.28
C GLN A 149 6.55 0.65 9.45
N TYR A 150 5.89 0.87 8.31
CA TYR A 150 5.39 -0.23 7.49
C TYR A 150 6.45 -0.76 6.54
N GLY A 151 6.49 -2.08 6.39
CA GLY A 151 7.32 -2.75 5.40
C GLY A 151 6.70 -2.76 4.00
N MET A 152 5.37 -2.61 3.93
CA MET A 152 4.65 -2.50 2.67
C MET A 152 3.63 -1.37 2.70
N VAL A 153 3.53 -0.63 1.60
CA VAL A 153 2.50 0.37 1.36
C VAL A 153 1.81 0.07 0.03
N ILE A 154 0.49 0.06 0.04
CA ILE A 154 -0.34 -0.04 -1.17
C ILE A 154 -1.11 1.26 -1.31
N MET A 155 -1.02 1.92 -2.46
CA MET A 155 -1.85 3.07 -2.78
C MET A 155 -2.92 2.69 -3.79
N ASP A 156 -4.18 2.72 -3.36
CA ASP A 156 -5.31 2.48 -4.26
C ASP A 156 -5.68 3.76 -5.01
N GLU A 157 -6.16 3.58 -6.25
CA GLU A 157 -6.39 4.64 -7.22
C GLU A 157 -5.19 5.60 -7.31
N CYS A 158 -4.00 5.02 -7.51
CA CYS A 158 -2.72 5.72 -7.44
C CYS A 158 -2.54 6.82 -8.50
N HIS A 159 -3.46 6.97 -9.46
CA HIS A 159 -3.50 8.11 -10.35
C HIS A 159 -3.70 9.44 -9.57
N HIS A 160 -4.16 9.39 -8.33
CA HIS A 160 -4.19 10.54 -7.43
C HIS A 160 -2.87 10.80 -6.71
N ALA A 161 -1.83 9.98 -6.89
CA ALA A 161 -0.52 10.16 -6.23
C ALA A 161 0.16 11.51 -6.57
N ALA A 162 -0.21 12.12 -7.69
CA ALA A 162 0.28 13.45 -8.07
C ALA A 162 -0.30 14.61 -7.23
N ALA A 163 -1.37 14.38 -6.45
CA ALA A 163 -1.89 15.39 -5.52
C ALA A 163 -0.85 15.67 -4.42
N GLN A 164 -0.74 16.93 -4.01
CA GLN A 164 0.31 17.40 -3.10
C GLN A 164 0.40 16.55 -1.82
N ILE A 165 -0.71 16.37 -1.10
CA ILE A 165 -0.72 15.60 0.15
C ILE A 165 -0.33 14.12 -0.05
N ALA A 166 -0.68 13.54 -1.19
CA ALA A 166 -0.28 12.17 -1.50
C ALA A 166 1.22 12.08 -1.73
N GLN A 167 1.83 13.05 -2.41
CA GLN A 167 3.27 13.13 -2.58
C GLN A 167 3.99 13.30 -1.25
N GLU A 168 3.50 14.19 -0.39
CA GLU A 168 4.06 14.41 0.95
C GLU A 168 4.03 13.13 1.78
N VAL A 169 2.90 12.41 1.80
CA VAL A 169 2.77 11.12 2.49
C VAL A 169 3.73 10.08 1.92
N LEU A 170 3.80 9.94 0.58
CA LEU A 170 4.67 8.96 -0.06
C LEU A 170 6.16 9.27 0.12
N ASN A 171 6.54 10.55 0.20
CA ASN A 171 7.92 10.94 0.49
C ASN A 171 8.38 10.54 1.90
N GLU A 172 7.45 10.45 2.86
CA GLU A 172 7.76 9.99 4.22
C GLU A 172 7.69 8.46 4.37
N VAL A 173 7.15 7.76 3.35
CA VAL A 173 7.11 6.29 3.34
C VAL A 173 8.52 5.75 3.10
N ASN A 174 8.99 4.93 4.05
CA ASN A 174 10.29 4.25 3.94
C ASN A 174 10.13 2.72 3.75
N ALA A 175 8.99 2.29 3.27
CA ALA A 175 8.68 0.88 3.07
C ALA A 175 9.53 0.26 1.94
N LYS A 176 9.98 -0.97 2.16
CA LYS A 176 10.65 -1.74 1.11
C LYS A 176 9.72 -2.02 -0.06
N TYR A 177 8.47 -2.38 0.22
CA TYR A 177 7.48 -2.75 -0.79
C TYR A 177 6.45 -1.65 -0.98
N VAL A 178 6.37 -1.11 -2.20
CA VAL A 178 5.43 -0.01 -2.51
C VAL A 178 4.69 -0.33 -3.81
N TYR A 179 3.38 -0.50 -3.72
CA TYR A 179 2.55 -0.85 -4.87
C TYR A 179 1.44 0.16 -5.11
N GLY A 180 1.24 0.52 -6.37
CA GLY A 180 0.11 1.32 -6.83
C GLY A 180 -0.92 0.47 -7.54
N LEU A 181 -2.20 0.73 -7.29
CA LEU A 181 -3.32 0.12 -8.01
C LEU A 181 -4.11 1.22 -8.69
N THR A 182 -4.47 1.05 -9.97
CA THR A 182 -5.29 2.03 -10.69
C THR A 182 -6.05 1.42 -11.85
N ALA A 183 -7.22 1.98 -12.16
CA ALA A 183 -7.94 1.66 -13.39
C ALA A 183 -7.41 2.49 -14.58
N THR A 184 -6.94 3.69 -14.34
CA THR A 184 -6.51 4.67 -15.35
C THR A 184 -5.11 5.18 -15.03
N PRO A 185 -4.05 4.60 -15.63
CA PRO A 185 -2.68 5.04 -15.35
C PRO A 185 -2.34 6.37 -16.02
N LYS A 186 -3.07 6.76 -17.08
CA LYS A 186 -2.87 8.04 -17.76
C LYS A 186 -3.69 9.14 -17.10
N ARG A 187 -3.09 10.31 -16.99
CA ARG A 187 -3.72 11.56 -16.56
C ARG A 187 -3.74 12.52 -17.72
N ASP A 188 -4.82 13.28 -17.82
CA ASP A 188 -4.98 14.32 -18.86
C ASP A 188 -3.97 15.48 -18.68
N ASP A 189 -3.42 15.63 -17.47
CA ASP A 189 -2.44 16.67 -17.13
C ASP A 189 -0.96 16.24 -17.30
N GLY A 190 -0.69 15.01 -17.78
CA GLY A 190 0.66 14.49 -18.02
C GLY A 190 1.51 14.28 -16.76
N GLN A 191 0.92 14.29 -15.57
CA GLN A 191 1.66 14.11 -14.31
C GLN A 191 1.88 12.64 -13.93
N GLU A 192 1.62 11.68 -14.81
CA GLU A 192 1.87 10.26 -14.57
C GLU A 192 3.32 9.92 -14.24
N GLN A 193 4.27 10.75 -14.71
CA GLN A 193 5.68 10.56 -14.35
C GLN A 193 5.93 10.67 -12.85
N LYS A 194 5.22 11.56 -12.15
CA LYS A 194 5.31 11.69 -10.68
C LYS A 194 4.87 10.42 -9.97
N ILE A 195 3.84 9.73 -10.50
CA ILE A 195 3.36 8.45 -9.98
C ILE A 195 4.46 7.40 -10.10
N PHE A 196 5.07 7.30 -11.28
CA PHE A 196 6.12 6.31 -11.54
C PHE A 196 7.40 6.57 -10.76
N MET A 197 7.72 7.83 -10.46
CA MET A 197 8.86 8.17 -9.61
C MET A 197 8.70 7.66 -8.17
N GLN A 198 7.47 7.65 -7.65
CA GLN A 198 7.19 7.25 -6.27
C GLN A 198 6.80 5.79 -6.12
N LEU A 199 6.05 5.24 -7.07
CA LEU A 199 5.46 3.90 -6.98
C LEU A 199 6.12 2.88 -7.92
N GLY A 200 7.05 3.34 -8.78
CA GLY A 200 7.66 2.50 -9.80
C GLY A 200 6.82 2.37 -11.08
N SER A 201 7.36 1.64 -12.06
CA SER A 201 6.75 1.44 -13.37
C SER A 201 5.52 0.53 -13.30
N ILE A 202 4.68 0.58 -14.34
CA ILE A 202 3.59 -0.39 -14.52
C ILE A 202 4.23 -1.78 -14.74
N ARG A 203 3.91 -2.74 -13.87
CA ARG A 203 4.39 -4.13 -13.94
C ARG A 203 3.40 -5.06 -14.61
N TYR A 204 2.13 -4.73 -14.54
CA TYR A 204 1.07 -5.46 -15.23
C TYR A 204 -0.04 -4.50 -15.69
N LYS A 205 -0.56 -4.76 -16.88
CA LYS A 205 -1.64 -3.96 -17.46
C LYS A 205 -2.72 -4.90 -17.98
N TYR A 206 -3.96 -4.69 -17.56
CA TYR A 206 -5.14 -5.39 -18.01
C TYR A 206 -6.22 -4.39 -18.43
N THR A 207 -6.61 -4.43 -19.69
CA THR A 207 -7.58 -3.49 -20.26
C THR A 207 -8.95 -4.13 -20.43
N ALA A 208 -9.97 -3.30 -20.68
CA ALA A 208 -11.31 -3.83 -20.97
C ALA A 208 -11.36 -4.72 -22.25
N LYS A 209 -10.35 -4.58 -23.14
CA LYS A 209 -10.23 -5.40 -24.35
C LYS A 209 -9.69 -6.81 -24.08
N ASP A 210 -9.02 -7.00 -22.96
CA ASP A 210 -8.46 -8.30 -22.56
C ASP A 210 -9.52 -9.17 -21.86
N ARG A 211 -10.72 -8.64 -21.71
CA ARG A 211 -11.90 -9.34 -21.22
C ARG A 211 -12.61 -10.05 -22.37
N VAL A 212 -12.12 -11.22 -22.76
CA VAL A 212 -12.79 -12.08 -23.75
C VAL A 212 -13.51 -13.22 -23.06
#